data_1d94f4f4706a19654e0196f4d8d3705e
#
_entry.id   1d94f4f4706a19654e0196f4d8d3705e
#
_cell.length_a   1.000
_cell.length_b   1.000
_cell.length_c   1.000
_cell.angle_alpha   90.00
_cell.angle_beta   90.00
_cell.angle_gamma   90.00
#
_symmetry.space_group_name_H-M   'P 1'
#
loop_
_entity.id
_entity.type
_entity.pdbx_description
1 polymer ?
#
loop_
_entity_poly.entity_id
_entity_poly.type
_entity_poly.pdbx_seq_one_letter_code
_entity_poly.pdbx_strand_id
1 'polypeptide(L)'
;AAGGGGKGMHVVREAEQLEAAIERARSEGQRYFGDGRLYVEKYIENPRHIEVQIIGDAHGNVVHLFERECSVQRRFQKIVEESPSPALDDKLRSEICETAAGIARKAGYQNAGTVEFIFGQTTNGDAEFYFLETNTRLQVEHPVTEAITGIDLVAEQLRIAAAEELGYEQAEITSQGHAIELRIYAEDADSGFTPTTGPVLVWQEPTGDGIRMDSGIIAGQQVTAAFDPMLAKLIVYGASRDEARERAIKALKELVLLGCQTNIDFLRRLLQHPAFISGDVHTGFLDAN
;
A
#
# COMPACT_ATOMS: atom_id res chain seq x y z
N ALA A 1 -5.46 -20.59 7.87
CA ALA A 1 -5.00 -19.90 9.09
C ALA A 1 -3.55 -19.42 8.97
N ALA A 2 -2.70 -20.09 8.23
CA ALA A 2 -1.31 -19.69 8.01
C ALA A 2 -1.10 -18.93 6.67
N GLY A 3 -2.18 -18.62 5.97
CA GLY A 3 -2.15 -18.00 4.65
C GLY A 3 -1.88 -16.49 4.68
N GLY A 4 -1.49 -15.95 3.54
CA GLY A 4 -1.28 -14.53 3.32
C GLY A 4 -1.31 -14.19 1.83
N GLY A 5 -1.43 -12.90 1.49
CA GLY A 5 -1.45 -12.43 0.10
C GLY A 5 -2.61 -12.96 -0.73
N GLY A 6 -3.76 -13.24 -0.12
CA GLY A 6 -4.98 -13.68 -0.79
C GLY A 6 -4.99 -15.13 -1.29
N LYS A 7 -3.93 -15.91 -1.08
CA LYS A 7 -3.88 -17.32 -1.48
C LYS A 7 -4.71 -18.19 -0.56
N GLY A 8 -5.54 -19.06 -1.15
CA GLY A 8 -6.42 -19.97 -0.41
C GLY A 8 -7.67 -19.32 0.15
N MET A 9 -7.99 -18.08 -0.29
CA MET A 9 -9.24 -17.40 0.04
C MET A 9 -10.30 -17.67 -1.05
N HIS A 10 -11.51 -18.02 -0.63
CA HIS A 10 -12.64 -18.26 -1.53
C HIS A 10 -13.86 -17.48 -1.03
N VAL A 11 -14.47 -16.69 -1.92
CA VAL A 11 -15.72 -15.98 -1.65
C VAL A 11 -16.87 -16.95 -1.86
N VAL A 12 -17.73 -17.07 -0.85
CA VAL A 12 -18.94 -17.93 -0.88
C VAL A 12 -20.15 -17.01 -0.78
N ARG A 13 -21.01 -17.02 -1.79
CA ARG A 13 -22.22 -16.19 -1.84
C ARG A 13 -23.48 -16.98 -1.55
N GLU A 14 -23.47 -18.27 -1.87
CA GLU A 14 -24.59 -19.18 -1.74
C GLU A 14 -24.20 -20.36 -0.84
N ALA A 15 -25.10 -20.80 0.02
CA ALA A 15 -24.83 -21.86 1.01
C ALA A 15 -24.38 -23.18 0.34
N GLU A 16 -24.90 -23.47 -0.84
CA GLU A 16 -24.60 -24.67 -1.62
C GLU A 16 -23.14 -24.75 -2.08
N GLN A 17 -22.47 -23.60 -2.15
CA GLN A 17 -21.05 -23.49 -2.57
C GLN A 17 -20.08 -23.74 -1.41
N LEU A 18 -20.56 -23.71 -0.16
CA LEU A 18 -19.72 -23.68 1.03
C LEU A 18 -18.82 -24.91 1.16
N GLU A 19 -19.39 -26.11 0.99
CA GLU A 19 -18.67 -27.38 1.17
C GLU A 19 -17.51 -27.49 0.16
N ALA A 20 -17.78 -27.21 -1.12
CA ALA A 20 -16.76 -27.24 -2.17
C ALA A 20 -15.67 -26.15 -1.97
N ALA A 21 -16.04 -24.99 -1.45
CA ALA A 21 -15.09 -23.93 -1.10
C ALA A 21 -14.18 -24.33 0.06
N ILE A 22 -14.73 -24.95 1.10
CA ILE A 22 -13.98 -25.48 2.26
C ILE A 22 -12.95 -26.51 1.81
N GLU A 23 -13.34 -27.48 0.98
CA GLU A 23 -12.43 -28.51 0.49
C GLU A 23 -11.26 -27.90 -0.31
N ARG A 24 -11.57 -26.98 -1.24
CA ARG A 24 -10.56 -26.28 -2.04
C ARG A 24 -9.60 -25.47 -1.16
N ALA A 25 -10.14 -24.60 -0.31
CA ALA A 25 -9.35 -23.76 0.58
C ALA A 25 -8.46 -24.58 1.50
N ARG A 26 -8.94 -25.71 2.03
CA ARG A 26 -8.16 -26.63 2.86
C ARG A 26 -7.00 -27.25 2.08
N SER A 27 -7.26 -27.73 0.87
CA SER A 27 -6.25 -28.33 0.00
C SER A 27 -5.18 -27.31 -0.38
N GLU A 28 -5.58 -26.10 -0.73
CA GLU A 28 -4.66 -24.99 -1.04
C GLU A 28 -3.86 -24.56 0.18
N GLY A 29 -4.50 -24.40 1.34
CA GLY A 29 -3.83 -24.06 2.59
C GLY A 29 -2.77 -25.09 2.97
N GLN A 30 -3.11 -26.39 2.88
CA GLN A 30 -2.16 -27.47 3.14
C GLN A 30 -0.99 -27.46 2.13
N ARG A 31 -1.28 -27.19 0.85
CA ARG A 31 -0.26 -27.21 -0.21
C ARG A 31 0.70 -26.03 -0.14
N TYR A 32 0.19 -24.82 0.10
CA TYR A 32 0.99 -23.60 0.02
C TYR A 32 1.64 -23.23 1.36
N PHE A 33 0.98 -23.55 2.48
CA PHE A 33 1.41 -23.10 3.81
C PHE A 33 1.66 -24.24 4.80
N GLY A 34 1.42 -25.49 4.39
CA GLY A 34 1.56 -26.65 5.28
C GLY A 34 0.47 -26.74 6.36
N ASP A 35 -0.58 -25.93 6.27
CA ASP A 35 -1.65 -25.84 7.26
C ASP A 35 -3.04 -25.76 6.57
N GLY A 36 -3.85 -26.78 6.76
CA GLY A 36 -5.19 -26.87 6.20
C GLY A 36 -6.32 -26.35 7.11
N ARG A 37 -5.99 -25.68 8.23
CA ARG A 37 -7.00 -25.06 9.10
C ARG A 37 -7.62 -23.85 8.41
N LEU A 38 -8.92 -23.73 8.52
CA LEU A 38 -9.71 -22.66 7.89
C LEU A 38 -10.47 -21.89 8.96
N TYR A 39 -10.80 -20.65 8.63
CA TYR A 39 -11.80 -19.87 9.33
C TYR A 39 -12.65 -19.10 8.30
N VAL A 40 -13.79 -18.61 8.72
CA VAL A 40 -14.74 -17.87 7.87
C VAL A 40 -14.81 -16.44 8.37
N GLU A 41 -14.73 -15.51 7.45
CA GLU A 41 -14.83 -14.07 7.73
C GLU A 41 -16.00 -13.47 6.95
N LYS A 42 -16.50 -12.32 7.45
CA LYS A 42 -17.43 -11.49 6.70
C LYS A 42 -16.77 -10.99 5.43
N TYR A 43 -17.41 -11.20 4.29
CA TYR A 43 -16.97 -10.62 3.03
C TYR A 43 -17.51 -9.20 2.89
N ILE A 44 -16.64 -8.26 2.58
CA ILE A 44 -16.98 -6.87 2.31
C ILE A 44 -16.91 -6.63 0.81
N GLU A 45 -18.01 -6.15 0.23
CA GLU A 45 -18.08 -5.83 -1.20
C GLU A 45 -17.34 -4.53 -1.51
N ASN A 46 -16.57 -4.52 -2.59
CA ASN A 46 -15.81 -3.35 -3.05
C ASN A 46 -15.06 -2.62 -1.92
N PRO A 47 -14.27 -3.33 -1.11
CA PRO A 47 -13.65 -2.73 0.05
C PRO A 47 -12.52 -1.82 -0.36
N ARG A 48 -12.19 -0.87 0.52
CA ARG A 48 -10.93 -0.14 0.47
C ARG A 48 -9.92 -0.80 1.39
N HIS A 49 -8.67 -0.69 1.03
CA HIS A 49 -7.54 -1.10 1.84
C HIS A 49 -6.93 0.15 2.47
N ILE A 50 -7.21 0.33 3.74
CA ILE A 50 -6.66 1.42 4.56
C ILE A 50 -5.66 0.83 5.54
N GLU A 51 -4.53 1.46 5.69
CA GLU A 51 -3.50 1.01 6.62
C GLU A 51 -2.95 2.17 7.44
N VAL A 52 -2.55 1.90 8.68
CA VAL A 52 -2.04 2.92 9.59
C VAL A 52 -0.59 2.63 9.94
N GLN A 53 0.28 3.61 9.71
CA GLN A 53 1.67 3.54 10.14
C GLN A 53 1.74 3.69 11.65
N ILE A 54 2.33 2.73 12.32
CA ILE A 54 2.63 2.77 13.74
C ILE A 54 4.13 2.73 13.97
N ILE A 55 4.56 3.31 15.08
CA ILE A 55 5.93 3.23 15.56
C ILE A 55 5.91 3.20 17.08
N GLY A 56 6.73 2.33 17.68
CA GLY A 56 6.85 2.20 19.13
C GLY A 56 8.29 2.03 19.57
N ASP A 57 8.65 2.61 20.71
CA ASP A 57 9.97 2.45 21.29
C ASP A 57 10.03 1.33 22.36
N ALA A 58 11.20 1.11 22.92
CA ALA A 58 11.41 0.13 23.99
C ALA A 58 10.91 0.61 25.38
N HIS A 59 10.49 1.88 25.47
CA HIS A 59 10.06 2.52 26.72
C HIS A 59 8.54 2.49 26.91
N GLY A 60 7.81 2.00 25.89
CA GLY A 60 6.36 1.86 25.91
C GLY A 60 5.62 3.00 25.23
N ASN A 61 6.32 3.95 24.62
CA ASN A 61 5.71 4.98 23.80
C ASN A 61 5.30 4.39 22.45
N VAL A 62 4.07 4.59 22.05
CA VAL A 62 3.53 4.14 20.76
C VAL A 62 2.68 5.25 20.17
N VAL A 63 3.00 5.63 18.94
CA VAL A 63 2.27 6.63 18.16
C VAL A 63 1.85 6.07 16.81
N HIS A 64 0.86 6.71 16.17
CA HIS A 64 0.55 6.53 14.76
C HIS A 64 1.04 7.71 13.94
N LEU A 65 1.35 7.47 12.67
CA LEU A 65 1.79 8.48 11.70
C LEU A 65 0.78 8.60 10.55
N PHE A 66 -0.49 8.59 10.90
CA PHE A 66 -1.64 8.62 9.99
C PHE A 66 -1.75 7.38 9.09
N GLU A 67 -2.76 7.42 8.24
CA GLU A 67 -3.12 6.33 7.36
C GLU A 67 -2.63 6.52 5.93
N ARG A 68 -2.67 5.42 5.19
CA ARG A 68 -2.48 5.35 3.75
C ARG A 68 -3.66 4.66 3.10
N GLU A 69 -4.02 5.10 1.92
CA GLU A 69 -4.95 4.43 1.00
C GLU A 69 -4.16 3.53 0.05
N CYS A 70 -4.45 2.23 0.06
CA CYS A 70 -3.76 1.23 -0.75
C CYS A 70 -4.71 0.40 -1.61
N SER A 71 -5.89 0.94 -1.95
CA SER A 71 -6.93 0.23 -2.68
C SER A 71 -6.61 0.00 -4.14
N VAL A 72 -5.73 0.81 -4.75
CA VAL A 72 -5.33 0.61 -6.14
C VAL A 72 -4.31 -0.52 -6.20
N GLN A 73 -4.84 -1.73 -6.38
CA GLN A 73 -4.05 -2.95 -6.39
C GLN A 73 -4.54 -3.91 -7.47
N ARG A 74 -3.68 -4.81 -7.88
CA ARG A 74 -3.97 -5.87 -8.83
C ARG A 74 -3.61 -7.21 -8.20
N ARG A 75 -4.57 -8.13 -8.13
CA ARG A 75 -4.35 -9.46 -7.51
C ARG A 75 -3.68 -9.35 -6.14
N PHE A 76 -4.16 -8.40 -5.31
CA PHE A 76 -3.64 -8.08 -3.98
C PHE A 76 -2.22 -7.45 -3.97
N GLN A 77 -1.67 -7.09 -5.11
CA GLN A 77 -0.42 -6.34 -5.21
C GLN A 77 -0.73 -4.85 -5.35
N LYS A 78 -0.28 -4.05 -4.41
CA LYS A 78 -0.42 -2.59 -4.42
C LYS A 78 0.32 -1.99 -5.63
N ILE A 79 -0.28 -1.01 -6.29
CA ILE A 79 0.25 -0.36 -7.50
C ILE A 79 0.40 1.15 -7.28
N VAL A 80 -0.59 1.75 -6.62
CA VAL A 80 -0.59 3.16 -6.23
C VAL A 80 -1.04 3.27 -4.80
N GLU A 81 -0.29 4.01 -4.02
CA GLU A 81 -0.58 4.33 -2.63
C GLU A 81 -0.64 5.85 -2.44
N GLU A 82 -1.50 6.33 -1.58
CA GLU A 82 -1.61 7.75 -1.28
C GLU A 82 -1.86 8.00 0.22
N SER A 83 -1.47 9.16 0.68
CA SER A 83 -1.75 9.63 2.03
C SER A 83 -1.96 11.15 2.04
N PRO A 84 -2.99 11.64 2.76
CA PRO A 84 -4.04 10.88 3.46
C PRO A 84 -5.05 10.23 2.50
N SER A 85 -5.85 9.28 2.99
CA SER A 85 -6.93 8.67 2.22
C SER A 85 -8.03 9.68 1.86
N PRO A 86 -8.46 9.75 0.58
CA PRO A 86 -9.58 10.60 0.19
C PRO A 86 -10.95 10.07 0.68
N ALA A 87 -11.01 8.84 1.20
CA ALA A 87 -12.23 8.20 1.63
C ALA A 87 -12.60 8.47 3.09
N LEU A 88 -11.67 8.96 3.90
CA LEU A 88 -11.88 9.15 5.32
C LEU A 88 -12.10 10.63 5.66
N ASP A 89 -13.18 10.92 6.37
CA ASP A 89 -13.31 12.18 7.07
C ASP A 89 -12.41 12.23 8.32
N ASP A 90 -12.30 13.38 8.96
CA ASP A 90 -11.40 13.57 10.12
C ASP A 90 -11.77 12.68 11.30
N LYS A 91 -13.07 12.39 11.50
CA LYS A 91 -13.55 11.54 12.58
C LYS A 91 -13.14 10.09 12.37
N LEU A 92 -13.42 9.54 11.20
CA LEU A 92 -13.04 8.17 10.84
C LEU A 92 -11.53 7.98 10.81
N ARG A 93 -10.79 8.98 10.30
CA ARG A 93 -9.33 8.99 10.32
C ARG A 93 -8.81 8.91 11.75
N SER A 94 -9.31 9.72 12.65
CA SER A 94 -8.92 9.67 14.06
C SER A 94 -9.25 8.32 14.69
N GLU A 95 -10.44 7.78 14.43
CA GLU A 95 -10.89 6.52 15.00
C GLU A 95 -10.03 5.32 14.53
N ILE A 96 -9.73 5.23 13.23
CA ILE A 96 -8.93 4.14 12.68
C ILE A 96 -7.46 4.23 13.15
N CYS A 97 -6.89 5.45 13.17
CA CYS A 97 -5.52 5.67 13.62
C CYS A 97 -5.35 5.35 15.11
N GLU A 98 -6.26 5.79 15.97
CA GLU A 98 -6.23 5.47 17.41
C GLU A 98 -6.48 3.98 17.67
N THR A 99 -7.32 3.34 16.87
CA THR A 99 -7.51 1.88 16.95
C THR A 99 -6.20 1.14 16.65
N ALA A 100 -5.49 1.54 15.62
CA ALA A 100 -4.19 0.95 15.25
C ALA A 100 -3.14 1.13 16.36
N ALA A 101 -3.01 2.36 16.87
CA ALA A 101 -2.11 2.66 17.98
C ALA A 101 -2.50 1.87 19.25
N GLY A 102 -3.80 1.71 19.52
CA GLY A 102 -4.33 0.91 20.62
C GLY A 102 -3.98 -0.57 20.51
N ILE A 103 -4.04 -1.15 19.31
CA ILE A 103 -3.61 -2.53 19.03
C ILE A 103 -2.12 -2.65 19.32
N ALA A 104 -1.30 -1.74 18.79
CA ALA A 104 0.15 -1.75 18.97
C ALA A 104 0.56 -1.62 20.45
N ARG A 105 -0.07 -0.70 21.21
CA ARG A 105 0.17 -0.54 22.65
C ARG A 105 -0.16 -1.81 23.43
N LYS A 106 -1.30 -2.45 23.15
CA LYS A 106 -1.69 -3.71 23.82
C LYS A 106 -0.76 -4.87 23.49
N ALA A 107 -0.16 -4.87 22.30
CA ALA A 107 0.80 -5.89 21.88
C ALA A 107 2.21 -5.63 22.41
N GLY A 108 2.49 -4.48 23.03
CA GLY A 108 3.86 -4.06 23.37
C GLY A 108 4.76 -3.95 22.15
N TYR A 109 4.19 -3.42 21.05
CA TYR A 109 4.86 -3.35 19.76
C TYR A 109 6.04 -2.39 19.80
N GLN A 110 7.15 -2.79 19.20
CA GLN A 110 8.37 -1.98 19.09
C GLN A 110 8.81 -1.86 17.63
N ASN A 111 9.41 -0.74 17.28
CA ASN A 111 9.88 -0.34 15.97
C ASN A 111 8.73 0.04 15.01
N ALA A 112 9.04 0.26 13.72
CA ALA A 112 8.05 0.61 12.72
C ALA A 112 7.22 -0.62 12.30
N GLY A 113 5.91 -0.42 12.18
CA GLY A 113 4.97 -1.44 11.70
C GLY A 113 3.73 -0.79 11.13
N THR A 114 2.86 -1.60 10.56
CA THR A 114 1.63 -1.13 9.92
C THR A 114 0.47 -2.03 10.32
N VAL A 115 -0.63 -1.41 10.71
CA VAL A 115 -1.90 -2.12 10.96
C VAL A 115 -2.80 -1.90 9.76
N GLU A 116 -3.20 -2.96 9.09
CA GLU A 116 -4.03 -2.94 7.90
C GLU A 116 -5.50 -3.19 8.24
N PHE A 117 -6.38 -2.48 7.54
CA PHE A 117 -7.83 -2.55 7.69
C PHE A 117 -8.53 -2.68 6.35
N ILE A 118 -9.61 -3.42 6.34
CA ILE A 118 -10.63 -3.39 5.30
C ILE A 118 -11.66 -2.34 5.69
N PHE A 119 -11.85 -1.35 4.83
CA PHE A 119 -12.83 -0.28 5.00
C PHE A 119 -13.94 -0.43 3.95
N GLY A 120 -15.18 -0.31 4.35
CA GLY A 120 -16.33 -0.41 3.47
C GLY A 120 -17.58 0.24 4.06
N GLN A 121 -18.68 0.13 3.32
CA GLN A 121 -19.99 0.56 3.80
C GLN A 121 -20.84 -0.65 4.16
N THR A 122 -21.63 -0.49 5.22
CA THR A 122 -22.67 -1.45 5.55
C THR A 122 -23.80 -1.40 4.53
N THR A 123 -24.73 -2.36 4.61
CA THR A 123 -25.97 -2.33 3.82
C THR A 123 -26.85 -1.10 4.11
N ASN A 124 -26.66 -0.45 5.25
CA ASN A 124 -27.36 0.78 5.64
C ASN A 124 -26.63 2.05 5.18
N GLY A 125 -25.45 1.91 4.57
CA GLY A 125 -24.63 3.04 4.12
C GLY A 125 -23.68 3.60 5.19
N ASP A 126 -23.64 3.04 6.40
CA ASP A 126 -22.71 3.45 7.43
C ASP A 126 -21.30 2.97 7.09
N ALA A 127 -20.29 3.81 7.35
CA ALA A 127 -18.90 3.45 7.16
C ALA A 127 -18.42 2.52 8.29
N GLU A 128 -17.76 1.42 7.92
CA GLU A 128 -17.19 0.46 8.87
C GLU A 128 -15.77 0.08 8.43
N PHE A 129 -14.91 -0.19 9.41
CA PHE A 129 -13.59 -0.76 9.16
C PHE A 129 -13.35 -1.99 10.01
N TYR A 130 -12.59 -2.93 9.46
CA TYR A 130 -12.28 -4.20 10.09
C TYR A 130 -10.78 -4.44 10.05
N PHE A 131 -10.21 -4.89 11.16
CA PHE A 131 -8.82 -5.31 11.22
C PHE A 131 -8.56 -6.44 10.22
N LEU A 132 -7.49 -6.31 9.43
CA LEU A 132 -7.05 -7.33 8.49
C LEU A 132 -5.81 -8.05 9.02
N GLU A 133 -4.70 -7.33 9.14
CA GLU A 133 -3.43 -7.88 9.65
C GLU A 133 -2.51 -6.79 10.19
N THR A 134 -1.42 -7.21 10.82
CA THR A 134 -0.32 -6.31 11.21
C THR A 134 0.95 -6.74 10.50
N ASN A 135 1.54 -5.82 9.75
CA ASN A 135 2.84 -6.01 9.14
C ASN A 135 3.93 -5.49 10.09
N THR A 136 4.71 -6.42 10.64
CA THR A 136 5.74 -6.14 11.66
C THR A 136 7.08 -5.76 11.03
N ARG A 137 7.05 -4.89 10.06
CA ARG A 137 8.19 -4.40 9.28
C ARG A 137 7.88 -3.06 8.62
N LEU A 138 8.90 -2.37 8.15
CA LEU A 138 8.72 -1.25 7.23
C LEU A 138 8.12 -1.76 5.91
N GLN A 139 7.18 -1.01 5.35
CA GLN A 139 6.54 -1.33 4.07
C GLN A 139 7.10 -0.49 2.92
N VAL A 140 6.84 -0.93 1.68
CA VAL A 140 7.30 -0.25 0.45
C VAL A 140 6.77 1.18 0.41
N GLU A 141 5.52 1.37 0.78
CA GLU A 141 4.74 2.59 0.70
C GLU A 141 4.96 3.59 1.86
N HIS A 142 5.93 3.33 2.76
CA HIS A 142 6.25 4.25 3.85
C HIS A 142 6.58 5.70 3.41
N PRO A 143 7.15 5.95 2.20
CA PRO A 143 7.51 7.29 1.80
C PRO A 143 6.34 8.27 1.69
N VAL A 144 5.10 7.83 1.42
CA VAL A 144 3.97 8.77 1.44
C VAL A 144 3.66 9.28 2.84
N THR A 145 3.89 8.46 3.86
CA THR A 145 3.80 8.88 5.27
C THR A 145 4.92 9.86 5.61
N GLU A 146 6.16 9.56 5.23
CA GLU A 146 7.30 10.47 5.42
C GLU A 146 7.05 11.83 4.76
N ALA A 147 6.50 11.83 3.54
CA ALA A 147 6.26 13.05 2.79
C ALA A 147 5.24 13.98 3.45
N ILE A 148 4.18 13.44 4.08
CA ILE A 148 3.14 14.27 4.72
C ILE A 148 3.46 14.63 6.17
N THR A 149 4.32 13.85 6.86
CA THR A 149 4.65 14.06 8.29
C THR A 149 5.99 14.72 8.50
N GLY A 150 6.90 14.61 7.54
CA GLY A 150 8.30 15.05 7.68
C GLY A 150 9.16 14.16 8.58
N ILE A 151 8.63 12.98 8.99
CA ILE A 151 9.35 12.04 9.87
C ILE A 151 10.03 10.97 9.02
N ASP A 152 11.34 10.80 9.15
CA ASP A 152 12.14 9.77 8.50
C ASP A 152 12.00 8.46 9.28
N LEU A 153 11.18 7.54 8.76
CA LEU A 153 10.88 6.26 9.41
C LEU A 153 12.10 5.34 9.51
N VAL A 154 13.01 5.40 8.56
CA VAL A 154 14.23 4.58 8.59
C VAL A 154 15.19 5.11 9.67
N ALA A 155 15.32 6.42 9.78
CA ALA A 155 16.11 7.03 10.87
C ALA A 155 15.50 6.69 12.24
N GLU A 156 14.18 6.75 12.38
CA GLU A 156 13.50 6.37 13.62
C GLU A 156 13.71 4.89 13.96
N GLN A 157 13.67 3.99 12.97
CA GLN A 157 13.98 2.57 13.20
C GLN A 157 15.38 2.37 13.80
N LEU A 158 16.36 3.12 13.30
CA LEU A 158 17.75 3.05 13.79
C LEU A 158 17.88 3.61 15.22
N ARG A 159 17.20 4.72 15.52
CA ARG A 159 17.17 5.31 16.87
C ARG A 159 16.55 4.36 17.88
N ILE A 160 15.40 3.77 17.54
CA ILE A 160 14.74 2.79 18.42
C ILE A 160 15.61 1.55 18.62
N ALA A 161 16.27 1.07 17.56
CA ALA A 161 17.22 -0.05 17.67
C ALA A 161 18.44 0.29 18.56
N ALA A 162 18.80 1.57 18.68
CA ALA A 162 19.80 2.07 19.63
C ALA A 162 19.24 2.27 21.05
N ALA A 163 17.98 1.87 21.30
CA ALA A 163 17.23 2.04 22.55
C ALA A 163 16.97 3.51 22.95
N GLU A 164 16.91 4.41 21.96
CA GLU A 164 16.46 5.78 22.18
C GLU A 164 14.94 5.83 22.33
N GLU A 165 14.45 6.79 23.09
CA GLU A 165 13.02 7.11 23.18
C GLU A 165 12.54 7.83 21.90
N LEU A 166 11.25 7.71 21.58
CA LEU A 166 10.63 8.58 20.58
C LEU A 166 10.75 10.03 21.03
N GLY A 167 11.29 10.88 20.17
CA GLY A 167 11.56 12.29 20.50
C GLY A 167 10.33 13.20 20.43
N TYR A 168 9.13 12.62 20.30
CA TYR A 168 7.86 13.35 20.11
C TYR A 168 6.66 12.55 20.65
N GLU A 169 5.61 13.29 21.02
CA GLU A 169 4.32 12.73 21.44
C GLU A 169 3.32 12.78 20.28
N GLN A 170 2.23 12.00 20.37
CA GLN A 170 1.17 11.96 19.34
C GLN A 170 0.62 13.34 18.99
N ALA A 171 0.46 14.22 19.96
CA ALA A 171 -0.08 15.57 19.74
C ALA A 171 0.83 16.50 18.94
N GLU A 172 2.11 16.17 18.81
CA GLU A 172 3.09 16.95 18.06
C GLU A 172 3.20 16.52 16.61
N ILE A 173 2.65 15.34 16.27
CA ILE A 173 2.69 14.80 14.92
C ILE A 173 1.57 15.45 14.08
N THR A 174 1.96 16.12 13.03
CA THR A 174 1.04 16.77 12.09
C THR A 174 1.16 16.18 10.70
N SER A 175 0.07 16.21 9.95
CA SER A 175 0.03 15.84 8.52
C SER A 175 -0.23 17.08 7.69
N GLN A 176 0.55 17.27 6.63
CA GLN A 176 0.39 18.40 5.70
C GLN A 176 0.44 17.92 4.27
N GLY A 177 -0.40 18.53 3.41
CA GLY A 177 -0.44 18.24 1.98
C GLY A 177 -0.96 16.84 1.66
N HIS A 178 -0.50 16.32 0.53
CA HIS A 178 -0.88 15.01 0.01
C HIS A 178 0.29 14.38 -0.74
N ALA A 179 0.51 13.09 -0.55
CA ALA A 179 1.55 12.34 -1.25
C ALA A 179 0.95 11.14 -1.98
N ILE A 180 1.50 10.84 -3.16
CA ILE A 180 1.14 9.67 -3.98
C ILE A 180 2.42 8.93 -4.32
N GLU A 181 2.45 7.63 -4.07
CA GLU A 181 3.51 6.71 -4.51
C GLU A 181 3.01 5.88 -5.67
N LEU A 182 3.87 5.66 -6.65
CA LEU A 182 3.61 4.89 -7.86
C LEU A 182 4.72 3.85 -8.03
N ARG A 183 4.35 2.57 -8.07
CA ARG A 183 5.30 1.48 -8.24
C ARG A 183 5.59 1.26 -9.72
N ILE A 184 6.84 1.42 -10.10
CA ILE A 184 7.32 1.19 -11.47
C ILE A 184 7.74 -0.26 -11.60
N TYR A 185 7.00 -1.01 -12.41
CA TYR A 185 7.25 -2.43 -12.66
C TYR A 185 7.73 -2.70 -14.09
N ALA A 186 8.63 -3.67 -14.25
CA ALA A 186 8.96 -4.26 -15.54
C ALA A 186 7.84 -5.23 -15.96
N GLU A 187 6.75 -4.69 -16.49
CA GLU A 187 5.54 -5.41 -16.87
C GLU A 187 4.93 -4.83 -18.14
N ASP A 188 4.34 -5.70 -18.96
CA ASP A 188 3.51 -5.34 -20.10
C ASP A 188 2.06 -5.23 -19.65
N ALA A 189 1.59 -4.00 -19.41
CA ALA A 189 0.22 -3.75 -18.97
C ALA A 189 -0.83 -4.11 -20.03
N ASP A 190 -0.49 -4.01 -21.32
CA ASP A 190 -1.42 -4.31 -22.42
C ASP A 190 -1.52 -5.82 -22.70
N SER A 191 -0.57 -6.62 -22.16
CA SER A 191 -0.56 -8.08 -22.25
C SER A 191 -0.83 -8.76 -20.90
N GLY A 192 -1.77 -8.21 -20.12
CA GLY A 192 -2.19 -8.78 -18.84
C GLY A 192 -1.14 -8.68 -17.73
N PHE A 193 -0.28 -7.67 -17.81
CA PHE A 193 0.79 -7.40 -16.85
C PHE A 193 1.79 -8.54 -16.71
N THR A 194 2.15 -9.13 -17.82
CA THR A 194 3.21 -10.15 -17.82
C THR A 194 4.55 -9.50 -17.50
N PRO A 195 5.35 -10.11 -16.60
CA PRO A 195 6.70 -9.60 -16.33
C PRO A 195 7.54 -9.53 -17.60
N THR A 196 8.27 -8.44 -17.76
CA THR A 196 9.20 -8.24 -18.86
C THR A 196 10.64 -8.30 -18.37
N THR A 197 11.56 -8.62 -19.28
CA THR A 197 12.99 -8.66 -19.03
C THR A 197 13.71 -7.91 -20.15
N GLY A 198 14.92 -7.45 -19.90
CA GLY A 198 15.72 -6.77 -20.92
C GLY A 198 16.80 -5.89 -20.31
N PRO A 199 17.65 -5.29 -21.16
CA PRO A 199 18.67 -4.36 -20.69
C PRO A 199 18.03 -3.02 -20.28
N VAL A 200 18.60 -2.34 -19.31
CA VAL A 200 18.34 -0.92 -19.03
C VAL A 200 19.28 -0.10 -19.91
N LEU A 201 18.82 0.27 -21.09
CA LEU A 201 19.64 1.04 -22.04
C LEU A 201 19.74 2.51 -21.65
N VAL A 202 18.61 3.07 -21.18
CA VAL A 202 18.52 4.45 -20.67
C VAL A 202 17.69 4.40 -19.39
N TRP A 203 18.16 5.07 -18.37
CA TRP A 203 17.42 5.39 -17.15
C TRP A 203 17.60 6.86 -16.84
N GLN A 204 16.49 7.61 -16.85
CA GLN A 204 16.48 9.03 -16.52
C GLN A 204 15.33 9.27 -15.54
N GLU A 205 15.68 9.69 -14.34
CA GLU A 205 14.73 10.02 -13.28
C GLU A 205 14.17 11.42 -13.45
N PRO A 206 12.87 11.64 -13.16
CA PRO A 206 12.32 12.99 -13.07
C PRO A 206 12.92 13.71 -11.84
N THR A 207 13.02 15.03 -11.94
CA THR A 207 13.55 15.87 -10.85
C THR A 207 12.64 17.06 -10.61
N GLY A 208 12.70 17.63 -9.41
CA GLY A 208 11.96 18.84 -9.05
C GLY A 208 11.41 18.80 -7.62
N ASP A 209 10.87 19.92 -7.20
CA ASP A 209 10.29 20.05 -5.85
C ASP A 209 9.08 19.10 -5.68
N GLY A 210 9.07 18.38 -4.56
CA GLY A 210 8.04 17.40 -4.26
C GLY A 210 8.09 16.14 -5.13
N ILE A 211 9.23 15.84 -5.77
CA ILE A 211 9.50 14.60 -6.51
C ILE A 211 10.64 13.85 -5.82
N ARG A 212 10.39 12.58 -5.48
CA ARG A 212 11.39 11.64 -4.96
C ARG A 212 11.35 10.36 -5.80
N MET A 213 12.51 9.85 -6.17
CA MET A 213 12.68 8.51 -6.77
C MET A 213 13.47 7.62 -5.82
N ASP A 214 12.89 6.47 -5.50
CA ASP A 214 13.64 5.39 -4.85
C ASP A 214 13.80 4.28 -5.90
N SER A 215 15.00 4.15 -6.47
CA SER A 215 15.26 3.21 -7.57
C SER A 215 16.34 2.19 -7.21
N GLY A 216 16.14 0.97 -7.74
CA GLY A 216 17.08 -0.14 -7.62
C GLY A 216 17.81 -0.45 -8.93
N ILE A 217 17.71 0.43 -9.96
CA ILE A 217 18.26 0.18 -11.30
C ILE A 217 19.20 1.29 -11.76
N ILE A 218 20.12 0.91 -12.65
CA ILE A 218 21.02 1.84 -13.31
C ILE A 218 21.16 1.47 -14.80
N ALA A 219 21.53 2.44 -15.63
CA ALA A 219 21.81 2.19 -17.04
C ALA A 219 22.92 1.12 -17.19
N GLY A 220 22.76 0.21 -18.14
CA GLY A 220 23.64 -0.94 -18.37
C GLY A 220 23.30 -2.20 -17.58
N GLN A 221 22.38 -2.14 -16.63
CA GLN A 221 21.91 -3.30 -15.88
C GLN A 221 20.98 -4.17 -16.73
N GLN A 222 20.90 -5.47 -16.40
CA GLN A 222 19.94 -6.41 -16.97
C GLN A 222 18.79 -6.64 -15.99
N VAL A 223 17.55 -6.35 -16.41
CA VAL A 223 16.34 -6.75 -15.70
C VAL A 223 16.05 -8.21 -15.98
N THR A 224 15.86 -9.01 -14.93
CA THR A 224 15.65 -10.47 -15.01
C THR A 224 14.34 -10.86 -14.32
N ALA A 225 13.86 -12.06 -14.59
CA ALA A 225 12.68 -12.64 -13.93
C ALA A 225 13.02 -13.40 -12.62
N ALA A 226 14.24 -13.23 -12.08
CA ALA A 226 14.70 -13.97 -10.90
C ALA A 226 14.10 -13.41 -9.58
N PHE A 227 13.67 -12.15 -9.58
CA PHE A 227 13.13 -11.45 -8.43
C PHE A 227 11.81 -10.76 -8.78
N ASP A 228 11.28 -9.98 -7.85
CA ASP A 228 10.12 -9.12 -8.06
C ASP A 228 10.36 -8.14 -9.22
N PRO A 229 9.38 -7.92 -10.12
CA PRO A 229 9.54 -7.03 -11.26
C PRO A 229 9.57 -5.54 -10.91
N MET A 230 9.45 -5.15 -9.64
CA MET A 230 9.51 -3.75 -9.22
C MET A 230 10.93 -3.19 -9.42
N LEU A 231 11.02 -2.11 -10.19
CA LEU A 231 12.27 -1.45 -10.55
C LEU A 231 12.56 -0.23 -9.68
N ALA A 232 11.50 0.52 -9.41
CA ALA A 232 11.58 1.78 -8.68
C ALA A 232 10.20 2.16 -8.15
N LYS A 233 10.16 3.20 -7.32
CA LYS A 233 8.94 3.88 -6.92
C LYS A 233 9.13 5.38 -7.06
N LEU A 234 8.11 6.02 -7.65
CA LEU A 234 8.02 7.46 -7.77
C LEU A 234 7.09 7.97 -6.68
N ILE A 235 7.58 8.82 -5.83
CA ILE A 235 6.83 9.47 -4.76
C ILE A 235 6.69 10.95 -5.11
N VAL A 236 5.48 11.47 -5.08
CA VAL A 236 5.21 12.88 -5.34
C VAL A 236 4.38 13.48 -4.22
N TYR A 237 4.72 14.71 -3.87
CA TYR A 237 4.06 15.51 -2.85
C TYR A 237 3.46 16.78 -3.46
N GLY A 238 2.30 17.19 -2.97
CA GLY A 238 1.64 18.44 -3.31
C GLY A 238 0.89 19.03 -2.12
N ALA A 239 0.56 20.30 -2.17
CA ALA A 239 -0.25 20.93 -1.13
C ALA A 239 -1.69 20.41 -1.10
N SER A 240 -2.14 19.77 -2.19
CA SER A 240 -3.42 19.08 -2.31
C SER A 240 -3.27 17.79 -3.12
N ARG A 241 -4.30 16.92 -3.05
CA ARG A 241 -4.36 15.68 -3.84
C ARG A 241 -4.26 15.95 -5.34
N ASP A 242 -4.96 16.94 -5.83
CA ASP A 242 -4.93 17.31 -7.26
C ASP A 242 -3.54 17.79 -7.69
N GLU A 243 -2.87 18.59 -6.87
CA GLU A 243 -1.51 19.03 -7.16
C GLU A 243 -0.53 17.83 -7.17
N ALA A 244 -0.61 16.94 -6.20
CA ALA A 244 0.20 15.72 -6.18
C ALA A 244 -0.06 14.86 -7.42
N ARG A 245 -1.33 14.65 -7.80
CA ARG A 245 -1.72 13.88 -8.99
C ARG A 245 -1.19 14.50 -10.29
N GLU A 246 -1.36 15.80 -10.49
CA GLU A 246 -0.85 16.50 -11.70
C GLU A 246 0.68 16.45 -11.75
N ARG A 247 1.35 16.62 -10.61
CA ARG A 247 2.80 16.49 -10.50
C ARG A 247 3.25 15.07 -10.84
N ALA A 248 2.53 14.04 -10.39
CA ALA A 248 2.80 12.64 -10.73
C ALA A 248 2.68 12.38 -12.24
N ILE A 249 1.64 12.91 -12.89
CA ILE A 249 1.47 12.79 -14.34
C ILE A 249 2.63 13.45 -15.09
N LYS A 250 3.08 14.62 -14.62
CA LYS A 250 4.22 15.31 -15.21
C LYS A 250 5.50 14.52 -15.00
N ALA A 251 5.77 14.06 -13.79
CA ALA A 251 6.96 13.28 -13.46
C ALA A 251 7.04 11.99 -14.29
N LEU A 252 5.91 11.27 -14.46
CA LEU A 252 5.85 10.08 -15.32
C LEU A 252 6.10 10.37 -16.82
N LYS A 253 5.86 11.60 -17.30
CA LYS A 253 6.22 12.00 -18.67
C LYS A 253 7.71 12.27 -18.83
N GLU A 254 8.37 12.69 -17.78
CA GLU A 254 9.81 12.98 -17.74
C GLU A 254 10.65 11.73 -17.42
N LEU A 255 10.03 10.70 -16.81
CA LEU A 255 10.66 9.42 -16.49
C LEU A 255 10.93 8.63 -17.76
N VAL A 256 12.19 8.31 -18.03
CA VAL A 256 12.58 7.54 -19.21
C VAL A 256 13.26 6.24 -18.79
N LEU A 257 12.67 5.12 -19.20
CA LEU A 257 13.31 3.80 -19.18
C LEU A 257 13.22 3.19 -20.57
N LEU A 258 14.36 2.91 -21.18
CA LEU A 258 14.45 2.22 -22.47
C LEU A 258 15.16 0.89 -22.31
N GLY A 259 14.71 -0.13 -23.05
CA GLY A 259 15.31 -1.46 -23.13
C GLY A 259 14.45 -2.59 -22.56
N CYS A 260 13.61 -2.31 -21.57
CA CYS A 260 12.54 -3.22 -21.16
C CYS A 260 11.21 -2.45 -21.07
N GLN A 261 10.10 -3.17 -21.23
CA GLN A 261 8.76 -2.61 -21.14
C GLN A 261 8.37 -2.42 -19.69
N THR A 262 7.60 -1.36 -19.40
CA THR A 262 7.18 -0.99 -18.04
C THR A 262 5.71 -0.58 -18.01
N ASN A 263 5.16 -0.50 -16.81
CA ASN A 263 3.80 -0.02 -16.55
C ASN A 263 3.65 1.51 -16.53
N ILE A 264 4.65 2.30 -16.92
CA ILE A 264 4.63 3.78 -16.82
C ILE A 264 3.43 4.40 -17.54
N ASP A 265 3.14 3.98 -18.77
CA ASP A 265 1.99 4.50 -19.53
C ASP A 265 0.65 4.08 -18.91
N PHE A 266 0.57 2.88 -18.35
CA PHE A 266 -0.60 2.45 -17.58
C PHE A 266 -0.82 3.35 -16.36
N LEU A 267 0.21 3.66 -15.58
CA LEU A 267 0.11 4.56 -14.42
C LEU A 267 -0.36 5.96 -14.83
N ARG A 268 0.08 6.47 -15.97
CA ARG A 268 -0.39 7.76 -16.49
C ARG A 268 -1.88 7.74 -16.84
N ARG A 269 -2.37 6.67 -17.49
CA ARG A 269 -3.80 6.49 -17.79
C ARG A 269 -4.60 6.36 -16.51
N LEU A 270 -4.11 5.61 -15.54
CA LEU A 270 -4.72 5.40 -14.23
C LEU A 270 -4.96 6.71 -13.47
N LEU A 271 -3.94 7.56 -13.37
CA LEU A 271 -4.05 8.87 -12.70
C LEU A 271 -5.03 9.83 -13.39
N GLN A 272 -5.37 9.59 -14.65
CA GLN A 272 -6.34 10.38 -15.43
C GLN A 272 -7.73 9.74 -15.44
N HIS A 273 -7.89 8.56 -14.87
CA HIS A 273 -9.18 7.87 -14.83
C HIS A 273 -10.17 8.62 -13.92
N PRO A 274 -11.43 8.82 -14.34
CA PRO A 274 -12.41 9.59 -13.56
C PRO A 274 -12.60 9.09 -12.12
N ALA A 275 -12.63 7.78 -11.92
CA ALA A 275 -12.76 7.20 -10.56
C ALA A 275 -11.53 7.47 -9.69
N PHE A 276 -10.31 7.47 -10.25
CA PHE A 276 -9.13 7.87 -9.50
C PHE A 276 -9.15 9.36 -9.16
N ILE A 277 -9.55 10.21 -10.10
CA ILE A 277 -9.68 11.67 -9.89
C ILE A 277 -10.66 11.96 -8.76
N SER A 278 -11.84 11.31 -8.76
CA SER A 278 -12.85 11.49 -7.70
C SER A 278 -12.50 10.82 -6.38
N GLY A 279 -11.45 9.98 -6.34
CA GLY A 279 -11.11 9.17 -5.18
C GLY A 279 -12.05 7.97 -4.96
N ASP A 280 -12.87 7.61 -5.95
CA ASP A 280 -13.79 6.48 -5.88
C ASP A 280 -13.11 5.20 -6.39
N VAL A 281 -12.18 4.69 -5.58
CA VAL A 281 -11.42 3.47 -5.86
C VAL A 281 -11.66 2.42 -4.78
N HIS A 282 -11.52 1.16 -5.14
CA HIS A 282 -11.65 0.01 -4.24
C HIS A 282 -10.69 -1.10 -4.69
N THR A 283 -10.52 -2.15 -3.91
CA THR A 283 -9.53 -3.20 -4.18
C THR A 283 -9.75 -3.96 -5.50
N GLY A 284 -10.98 -3.98 -6.01
CA GLY A 284 -11.33 -4.55 -7.33
C GLY A 284 -11.36 -3.53 -8.47
N PHE A 285 -10.90 -2.29 -8.25
CA PHE A 285 -10.99 -1.21 -9.24
C PHE A 285 -10.27 -1.55 -10.56
N LEU A 286 -9.06 -2.09 -10.49
CA LEU A 286 -8.29 -2.44 -11.69
C LEU A 286 -8.84 -3.65 -12.45
N ASP A 287 -9.50 -4.56 -11.75
CA ASP A 287 -10.10 -5.75 -12.38
C ASP A 287 -11.43 -5.42 -13.08
N ALA A 288 -12.07 -4.30 -12.71
CA ALA A 288 -13.34 -3.84 -13.23
C ALA A 288 -13.20 -2.86 -14.42
N ASN A 289 -12.04 -2.27 -14.65
CA ASN A 289 -11.75 -1.23 -15.65
C ASN A 289 -10.55 -1.59 -16.51
#